data_477c1dcfc059fa80871ac66fb9fc3039
#
_entry.id   477c1dcfc059fa80871ac66fb9fc3039
#
_cell.length_a   1.000
_cell.length_b   1.000
_cell.length_c   1.000
_cell.angle_alpha   90.00
_cell.angle_beta   90.00
_cell.angle_gamma   90.00
#
_symmetry.space_group_name_H-M   'P 1'
#
loop_
_entity.id
_entity.type
_entity.pdbx_description
1 polymer ?
#
loop_
_entity_poly.entity_id
_entity_poly.type
_entity_poly.pdbx_seq_one_letter_code
_entity_poly.pdbx_strand_id
1 'polypeptide(L)'
;MKIISPLLGLSVLISVVIFAGLLANAQTLPGIEREFRAVWVATVDNIDFPTKKGLPVEQQKAELIAILDLAKKLRLNAIIFQVRPMADAVYKSNRGPWSEFLTGRMGKPQDFDPLEFIVAEAHKHGILVHAWFNPYRAYHPAAKTSSDDHVSKKQPLIVRQYGKYMWLD
;
A
#
# COMPACT_ATOMS: atom_id res chain seq x y z
N MET A 1 51.88 44.52 35.51
CA MET A 1 51.58 43.25 34.82
C MET A 1 51.07 42.26 35.88
N LYS A 2 49.72 41.97 35.88
CA LYS A 2 49.13 41.05 36.88
C LYS A 2 49.40 39.62 36.42
N ILE A 3 50.21 38.88 37.19
CA ILE A 3 50.49 37.49 36.97
C ILE A 3 49.24 36.70 37.39
N ILE A 4 48.49 36.12 36.39
CA ILE A 4 47.38 35.24 36.66
C ILE A 4 47.91 33.99 37.35
N SER A 5 47.37 33.67 38.53
CA SER A 5 47.80 32.51 39.31
C SER A 5 47.69 31.22 38.48
N PRO A 6 48.74 30.39 38.43
CA PRO A 6 48.73 29.14 37.66
C PRO A 6 47.60 28.17 38.09
N LEU A 7 47.11 28.29 39.33
CA LEU A 7 45.96 27.55 39.85
C LEU A 7 44.64 27.96 39.18
N LEU A 8 44.50 29.25 38.83
CA LEU A 8 43.29 29.74 38.13
C LEU A 8 43.23 29.22 36.69
N GLY A 9 44.38 29.18 36.00
CA GLY A 9 44.50 28.58 34.65
C GLY A 9 44.18 27.09 34.59
N LEU A 10 44.63 26.32 35.59
CA LEU A 10 44.38 24.89 35.67
C LEU A 10 42.90 24.56 35.93
N SER A 11 42.23 25.35 36.80
CA SER A 11 40.80 25.15 37.09
C SER A 11 39.91 25.43 35.88
N VAL A 12 40.24 26.45 35.10
CA VAL A 12 39.50 26.76 33.84
C VAL A 12 39.69 25.68 32.80
N LEU A 13 40.92 25.16 32.68
CA LEU A 13 41.22 24.07 31.73
C LEU A 13 40.44 22.77 32.06
N ILE A 14 40.40 22.40 33.34
CA ILE A 14 39.63 21.25 33.83
C ILE A 14 38.16 21.41 33.58
N SER A 15 37.59 22.60 33.81
CA SER A 15 36.19 22.88 33.56
C SER A 15 35.83 22.81 32.07
N VAL A 16 36.69 23.28 31.17
CA VAL A 16 36.49 23.17 29.71
C VAL A 16 36.52 21.71 29.23
N VAL A 17 37.47 20.89 29.77
CA VAL A 17 37.57 19.49 29.40
C VAL A 17 36.35 18.69 29.88
N ILE A 18 35.84 18.97 31.10
CA ILE A 18 34.63 18.30 31.62
C ILE A 18 33.41 18.71 30.79
N PHE A 19 33.30 19.98 30.46
CA PHE A 19 32.14 20.47 29.63
C PHE A 19 32.20 19.92 28.20
N ALA A 20 33.37 19.82 27.58
CA ALA A 20 33.57 19.21 26.28
C ALA A 20 33.24 17.69 26.30
N GLY A 21 33.60 16.99 27.38
CA GLY A 21 33.27 15.58 27.57
C GLY A 21 31.75 15.33 27.74
N LEU A 22 31.03 16.25 28.38
CA LEU A 22 29.57 16.17 28.50
C LEU A 22 28.85 16.40 27.16
N LEU A 23 29.39 17.22 26.27
CA LEU A 23 28.82 17.46 24.92
C LEU A 23 29.11 16.29 23.95
N ALA A 24 30.23 15.56 24.14
CA ALA A 24 30.62 14.46 23.27
C ALA A 24 29.76 13.19 23.45
N ASN A 25 28.97 13.09 24.53
CA ASN A 25 28.12 11.95 24.80
C ASN A 25 26.63 12.17 24.49
N ALA A 26 26.29 13.22 23.76
CA ALA A 26 24.94 13.36 23.17
C ALA A 26 24.80 12.34 22.02
N GLN A 27 24.75 11.05 22.37
CA GLN A 27 24.32 10.04 21.41
C GLN A 27 22.91 10.42 20.95
N THR A 28 22.76 10.71 19.66
CA THR A 28 21.44 10.79 19.06
C THR A 28 20.76 9.44 19.31
N LEU A 29 19.74 9.43 20.16
CA LEU A 29 18.93 8.24 20.35
C LEU A 29 18.50 7.75 18.96
N PRO A 30 18.64 6.45 18.66
CA PRO A 30 18.15 5.91 17.40
C PRO A 30 16.68 6.32 17.26
N GLY A 31 16.31 6.85 16.08
CA GLY A 31 14.93 7.22 15.82
C GLY A 31 14.02 6.03 16.11
N ILE A 32 12.91 6.25 16.79
CA ILE A 32 11.91 5.20 17.03
C ILE A 32 11.47 4.69 15.67
N GLU A 33 11.83 3.47 15.32
CA GLU A 33 11.33 2.83 14.12
C GLU A 33 9.81 2.75 14.24
N ARG A 34 9.11 3.30 13.24
CA ARG A 34 7.65 3.23 13.22
C ARG A 34 7.26 1.79 12.90
N GLU A 35 6.54 1.16 13.80
CA GLU A 35 5.94 -0.14 13.58
C GLU A 35 5.07 -0.13 12.32
N PHE A 36 5.22 -1.12 11.45
CA PHE A 36 4.37 -1.30 10.29
C PHE A 36 3.03 -1.90 10.72
N ARG A 37 1.98 -1.11 10.68
CA ARG A 37 0.60 -1.50 10.99
C ARG A 37 -0.24 -1.35 9.74
N ALA A 38 -0.63 -2.46 9.15
CA ALA A 38 -1.37 -2.48 7.90
C ALA A 38 -2.63 -3.33 7.97
N VAL A 39 -3.55 -3.07 7.05
CA VAL A 39 -4.71 -3.91 6.78
C VAL A 39 -4.70 -4.37 5.33
N TRP A 40 -5.10 -5.61 5.09
CA TRP A 40 -5.33 -6.15 3.76
C TRP A 40 -6.73 -5.76 3.30
N VAL A 41 -6.86 -5.35 2.04
CA VAL A 41 -8.12 -5.02 1.37
C VAL A 41 -8.20 -5.85 0.11
N ALA A 42 -9.03 -6.89 0.13
CA ALA A 42 -9.20 -7.83 -0.98
C ALA A 42 -10.31 -7.37 -1.93
N THR A 43 -10.02 -7.40 -3.23
CA THR A 43 -10.98 -7.07 -4.28
C THR A 43 -11.58 -8.31 -4.94
N VAL A 44 -10.88 -9.46 -4.85
CA VAL A 44 -11.40 -10.73 -5.37
C VAL A 44 -12.71 -11.09 -4.69
N ASP A 45 -13.68 -11.53 -5.47
CA ASP A 45 -15.00 -11.97 -4.98
C ASP A 45 -15.74 -10.91 -4.14
N ASN A 46 -15.34 -9.64 -4.28
CA ASN A 46 -15.93 -8.52 -3.55
C ASN A 46 -15.91 -8.70 -2.02
N ILE A 47 -14.79 -9.27 -1.50
CA ILE A 47 -14.63 -9.54 -0.06
C ILE A 47 -14.65 -8.23 0.73
N ASP A 48 -13.79 -7.26 0.35
CA ASP A 48 -13.67 -6.00 1.07
C ASP A 48 -14.02 -4.79 0.20
N PHE A 49 -13.65 -4.81 -1.10
CA PHE A 49 -13.88 -3.70 -2.02
C PHE A 49 -13.97 -4.16 -3.49
N PRO A 50 -14.88 -3.56 -4.27
CA PRO A 50 -16.10 -2.92 -3.79
C PRO A 50 -17.05 -3.96 -3.20
N THR A 51 -17.98 -3.56 -2.35
CA THR A 51 -18.91 -4.50 -1.69
C THR A 51 -19.85 -5.23 -2.66
N LYS A 52 -19.99 -4.71 -3.88
CA LYS A 52 -20.77 -5.33 -4.98
C LYS A 52 -20.14 -5.00 -6.31
N LYS A 53 -20.24 -5.95 -7.27
CA LYS A 53 -19.88 -5.72 -8.67
C LYS A 53 -20.71 -4.59 -9.28
N GLY A 54 -20.07 -3.70 -10.03
CA GLY A 54 -20.74 -2.68 -10.81
C GLY A 54 -21.40 -1.56 -10.02
N LEU A 55 -20.93 -1.29 -8.79
CA LEU A 55 -21.39 -0.13 -8.03
C LEU A 55 -21.12 1.18 -8.79
N PRO A 56 -22.00 2.19 -8.64
CA PRO A 56 -21.73 3.54 -9.13
C PRO A 56 -20.39 4.07 -8.59
N VAL A 57 -19.70 4.88 -9.40
CA VAL A 57 -18.38 5.44 -9.07
C VAL A 57 -18.39 6.16 -7.72
N GLU A 58 -19.41 6.96 -7.44
CA GLU A 58 -19.49 7.70 -6.17
C GLU A 58 -19.64 6.79 -4.94
N GLN A 59 -20.30 5.64 -5.10
CA GLN A 59 -20.36 4.64 -4.03
C GLN A 59 -19.02 3.94 -3.84
N GLN A 60 -18.32 3.61 -4.94
CA GLN A 60 -16.96 3.04 -4.86
C GLN A 60 -16.01 4.01 -4.15
N LYS A 61 -16.04 5.30 -4.47
CA LYS A 61 -15.24 6.33 -3.78
C LYS A 61 -15.59 6.39 -2.30
N ALA A 62 -16.87 6.40 -1.95
CA ALA A 62 -17.33 6.44 -0.56
C ALA A 62 -16.84 5.23 0.23
N GLU A 63 -16.86 4.02 -0.36
CA GLU A 63 -16.31 2.81 0.28
C GLU A 63 -14.80 2.93 0.53
N LEU A 64 -14.02 3.43 -0.46
CA LEU A 64 -12.57 3.64 -0.29
C LEU A 64 -12.28 4.66 0.82
N ILE A 65 -13.02 5.75 0.89
CA ILE A 65 -12.90 6.74 1.97
C ILE A 65 -13.22 6.09 3.32
N ALA A 66 -14.29 5.30 3.42
CA ALA A 66 -14.65 4.61 4.66
C ALA A 66 -13.55 3.65 5.15
N ILE A 67 -12.87 2.95 4.23
CA ILE A 67 -11.71 2.10 4.55
C ILE A 67 -10.56 2.96 5.10
N LEU A 68 -10.27 4.10 4.50
CA LEU A 68 -9.21 5.02 4.96
C LEU A 68 -9.54 5.63 6.33
N ASP A 69 -10.79 6.03 6.56
CA ASP A 69 -11.25 6.56 7.84
C ASP A 69 -11.13 5.51 8.96
N LEU A 70 -11.48 4.25 8.65
CA LEU A 70 -11.30 3.15 9.60
C LEU A 70 -9.80 2.91 9.89
N ALA A 71 -8.96 2.89 8.86
CA ALA A 71 -7.51 2.74 9.01
C ALA A 71 -6.93 3.86 9.89
N LYS A 72 -7.34 5.09 9.67
CA LYS A 72 -6.96 6.25 10.50
C LYS A 72 -7.43 6.11 11.95
N LYS A 73 -8.69 5.73 12.16
CA LYS A 73 -9.26 5.49 13.50
C LYS A 73 -8.48 4.42 14.27
N LEU A 74 -8.05 3.36 13.59
CA LEU A 74 -7.25 2.27 14.15
C LEU A 74 -5.73 2.60 14.19
N ARG A 75 -5.33 3.81 13.81
CA ARG A 75 -3.93 4.24 13.76
C ARG A 75 -3.05 3.33 12.90
N LEU A 76 -3.59 2.78 11.82
CA LEU A 76 -2.83 2.06 10.82
C LEU A 76 -2.02 3.07 9.98
N ASN A 77 -0.88 2.64 9.49
CA ASN A 77 0.01 3.46 8.66
C ASN A 77 0.17 2.95 7.22
N ALA A 78 -0.48 1.83 6.91
CA ALA A 78 -0.48 1.28 5.57
C ALA A 78 -1.78 0.51 5.26
N ILE A 79 -2.08 0.41 3.95
CA ILE A 79 -3.11 -0.45 3.37
C ILE A 79 -2.44 -1.32 2.31
N ILE A 80 -2.69 -2.64 2.36
CA ILE A 80 -2.27 -3.60 1.33
C ILE A 80 -3.48 -3.85 0.44
N PHE A 81 -3.55 -3.11 -0.67
CA PHE A 81 -4.70 -3.07 -1.56
C PHE A 81 -4.54 -4.02 -2.74
N GLN A 82 -5.45 -4.98 -2.89
CA GLN A 82 -5.41 -5.93 -4.00
C GLN A 82 -5.77 -5.26 -5.32
N VAL A 83 -4.78 -5.05 -6.17
CA VAL A 83 -4.95 -4.34 -7.44
C VAL A 83 -5.07 -5.28 -8.65
N ARG A 84 -4.61 -6.52 -8.52
CA ARG A 84 -4.73 -7.57 -9.56
C ARG A 84 -5.19 -8.89 -8.94
N PRO A 85 -6.49 -9.14 -8.86
CA PRO A 85 -7.03 -10.34 -8.22
C PRO A 85 -6.84 -11.64 -9.04
N MET A 86 -6.88 -11.59 -10.40
CA MET A 86 -6.84 -12.79 -11.25
C MET A 86 -6.40 -12.48 -12.69
N ALA A 87 -5.21 -11.91 -12.87
CA ALA A 87 -4.67 -11.46 -14.16
C ALA A 87 -5.50 -10.33 -14.84
N ASP A 88 -6.40 -9.73 -14.12
CA ASP A 88 -7.16 -8.53 -14.41
C ASP A 88 -6.68 -7.35 -13.54
N ALA A 89 -7.30 -6.20 -13.62
CA ALA A 89 -6.89 -5.02 -12.84
C ALA A 89 -8.08 -4.20 -12.35
N VAL A 90 -7.93 -3.62 -11.14
CA VAL A 90 -8.86 -2.61 -10.61
C VAL A 90 -8.33 -1.19 -10.85
N TYR A 91 -7.46 -1.02 -11.83
CA TYR A 91 -6.87 0.23 -12.25
C TYR A 91 -6.69 0.25 -13.77
N LYS A 92 -6.47 1.43 -14.36
CA LYS A 92 -6.22 1.57 -15.79
C LYS A 92 -4.91 0.88 -16.18
N SER A 93 -5.00 -0.22 -16.92
CA SER A 93 -3.86 -1.07 -17.28
C SER A 93 -3.86 -1.38 -18.77
N ASN A 94 -2.66 -1.43 -19.37
CA ASN A 94 -2.44 -1.97 -20.71
C ASN A 94 -1.96 -3.44 -20.70
N ARG A 95 -1.91 -4.07 -19.52
CA ARG A 95 -1.40 -5.43 -19.29
C ARG A 95 -2.50 -6.45 -18.98
N GLY A 96 -3.75 -6.04 -18.98
CA GLY A 96 -4.89 -6.91 -18.71
C GLY A 96 -6.19 -6.13 -18.65
N PRO A 97 -7.33 -6.84 -18.68
CA PRO A 97 -8.65 -6.22 -18.68
C PRO A 97 -9.00 -5.60 -17.32
N TRP A 98 -9.98 -4.71 -17.31
CA TRP A 98 -10.64 -4.28 -16.09
C TRP A 98 -11.29 -5.46 -15.37
N SER A 99 -11.18 -5.48 -14.05
CA SER A 99 -11.73 -6.56 -13.23
C SER A 99 -13.27 -6.57 -13.26
N GLU A 100 -13.82 -7.79 -13.38
CA GLU A 100 -15.26 -8.01 -13.23
C GLU A 100 -15.76 -7.61 -11.85
N PHE A 101 -14.94 -7.83 -10.82
CA PHE A 101 -15.30 -7.50 -9.43
C PHE A 101 -15.56 -6.01 -9.25
N LEU A 102 -14.93 -5.16 -10.07
CA LEU A 102 -15.12 -3.72 -10.05
C LEU A 102 -16.34 -3.30 -10.87
N THR A 103 -16.40 -3.75 -12.14
CA THR A 103 -17.31 -3.17 -13.15
C THR A 103 -18.56 -4.03 -13.44
N GLY A 104 -18.60 -5.24 -12.87
CA GLY A 104 -19.65 -6.22 -13.13
C GLY A 104 -19.44 -7.07 -14.39
N ARG A 105 -18.49 -6.66 -15.26
CA ARG A 105 -18.10 -7.40 -16.47
C ARG A 105 -16.64 -7.20 -16.75
N MET A 106 -15.89 -8.29 -16.90
CA MET A 106 -14.46 -8.24 -17.23
C MET A 106 -14.22 -7.48 -18.54
N GLY A 107 -13.25 -6.59 -18.52
CA GLY A 107 -12.88 -5.75 -19.66
C GLY A 107 -13.78 -4.53 -19.89
N LYS A 108 -14.87 -4.35 -19.12
CA LYS A 108 -15.68 -3.13 -19.20
C LYS A 108 -14.88 -1.98 -18.58
N PRO A 109 -14.56 -0.92 -19.36
CA PRO A 109 -13.86 0.25 -18.82
C PRO A 109 -14.76 1.05 -17.88
N GLN A 110 -14.12 1.85 -17.03
CA GLN A 110 -14.79 2.89 -16.26
C GLN A 110 -13.94 4.16 -16.24
N ASP A 111 -14.59 5.32 -16.02
CA ASP A 111 -13.96 6.63 -16.02
C ASP A 111 -13.31 6.99 -14.69
N PHE A 112 -13.17 6.02 -13.81
CA PHE A 112 -12.61 6.16 -12.46
C PHE A 112 -11.53 5.12 -12.26
N ASP A 113 -10.37 5.55 -11.74
CA ASP A 113 -9.26 4.66 -11.36
C ASP A 113 -9.21 4.53 -9.84
N PRO A 114 -9.65 3.38 -9.28
CA PRO A 114 -9.64 3.16 -7.83
C PRO A 114 -8.26 3.21 -7.20
N LEU A 115 -7.21 2.75 -7.92
CA LEU A 115 -5.84 2.78 -7.40
C LEU A 115 -5.30 4.21 -7.31
N GLU A 116 -5.46 4.99 -8.37
CA GLU A 116 -5.08 6.41 -8.37
C GLU A 116 -5.78 7.15 -7.22
N PHE A 117 -7.09 6.93 -7.09
CA PHE A 117 -7.90 7.58 -6.07
C PHE A 117 -7.45 7.20 -4.64
N ILE A 118 -7.33 5.90 -4.33
CA ILE A 118 -6.97 5.48 -2.97
C ILE A 118 -5.56 5.93 -2.60
N VAL A 119 -4.62 5.94 -3.53
CA VAL A 119 -3.26 6.44 -3.30
C VAL A 119 -3.30 7.94 -2.96
N ALA A 120 -4.01 8.74 -3.76
CA ALA A 120 -4.13 10.17 -3.53
C ALA A 120 -4.78 10.50 -2.17
N GLU A 121 -5.87 9.81 -1.82
CA GLU A 121 -6.57 10.03 -0.56
C GLU A 121 -5.79 9.52 0.65
N ALA A 122 -5.16 8.32 0.56
CA ALA A 122 -4.35 7.76 1.64
C ALA A 122 -3.17 8.66 2.02
N HIS A 123 -2.48 9.21 1.02
CA HIS A 123 -1.34 10.10 1.25
C HIS A 123 -1.72 11.37 2.00
N LYS A 124 -2.92 11.92 1.80
CA LYS A 124 -3.44 13.07 2.59
C LYS A 124 -3.51 12.76 4.09
N HIS A 125 -3.61 11.49 4.46
CA HIS A 125 -3.69 11.00 5.83
C HIS A 125 -2.38 10.38 6.35
N GLY A 126 -1.30 10.43 5.55
CA GLY A 126 -0.02 9.80 5.90
C GLY A 126 -0.08 8.27 5.94
N ILE A 127 -1.03 7.67 5.20
CA ILE A 127 -1.19 6.22 5.05
C ILE A 127 -0.52 5.78 3.75
N LEU A 128 0.34 4.77 3.81
CA LEU A 128 0.98 4.16 2.64
C LEU A 128 0.02 3.16 1.97
N VAL A 129 0.08 3.09 0.64
CA VAL A 129 -0.66 2.08 -0.12
C VAL A 129 0.34 1.11 -0.75
N HIS A 130 0.22 -0.17 -0.39
CA HIS A 130 0.99 -1.26 -0.98
C HIS A 130 0.10 -2.01 -1.96
N ALA A 131 0.55 -2.11 -3.21
CA ALA A 131 -0.18 -2.84 -4.24
C ALA A 131 0.00 -4.35 -4.07
N TRP A 132 -1.11 -5.08 -3.92
CA TRP A 132 -1.11 -6.54 -3.85
C TRP A 132 -1.51 -7.14 -5.20
N PHE A 133 -0.65 -8.00 -5.72
CA PHE A 133 -0.85 -8.77 -6.95
C PHE A 133 -0.97 -10.25 -6.64
N ASN A 134 -1.90 -10.95 -7.30
CA ASN A 134 -1.90 -12.41 -7.36
C ASN A 134 -1.19 -12.84 -8.65
N PRO A 135 0.12 -13.13 -8.61
CA PRO A 135 0.91 -13.30 -9.82
C PRO A 135 0.57 -14.59 -10.61
N TYR A 136 0.09 -15.61 -9.93
CA TYR A 136 -0.17 -16.91 -10.55
C TYR A 136 -1.64 -17.19 -10.79
N ARG A 137 -2.57 -16.50 -10.15
CA ARG A 137 -3.99 -16.74 -10.35
C ARG A 137 -4.46 -16.13 -11.68
N ALA A 138 -4.76 -17.00 -12.65
CA ALA A 138 -5.35 -16.57 -13.92
C ALA A 138 -6.86 -16.39 -13.83
N TYR A 139 -7.58 -17.22 -13.04
CA TYR A 139 -9.03 -17.12 -12.92
C TYR A 139 -9.53 -17.58 -11.55
N HIS A 140 -10.55 -16.88 -11.04
CA HIS A 140 -11.27 -17.23 -9.82
C HIS A 140 -12.72 -17.60 -10.15
N PRO A 141 -13.30 -18.67 -9.58
CA PRO A 141 -14.64 -19.15 -9.95
C PRO A 141 -15.79 -18.20 -9.58
N ALA A 142 -15.56 -17.21 -8.75
CA ALA A 142 -16.52 -16.13 -8.49
C ALA A 142 -16.70 -15.17 -9.68
N ALA A 143 -15.73 -15.13 -10.60
CA ALA A 143 -15.89 -14.42 -11.87
C ALA A 143 -16.84 -15.20 -12.78
N LYS A 144 -17.71 -14.52 -13.50
CA LYS A 144 -18.73 -15.11 -14.39
C LYS A 144 -18.58 -14.67 -15.84
N THR A 145 -17.71 -13.70 -16.08
CA THR A 145 -17.46 -13.16 -17.42
C THR A 145 -16.00 -13.33 -17.81
N SER A 146 -15.69 -13.17 -19.07
CA SER A 146 -14.33 -13.19 -19.63
C SER A 146 -14.17 -12.00 -20.60
N SER A 147 -12.90 -11.70 -20.92
CA SER A 147 -12.53 -10.69 -21.91
C SER A 147 -11.51 -11.30 -22.86
N ASP A 148 -11.53 -10.89 -24.13
CA ASP A 148 -10.54 -11.30 -25.12
C ASP A 148 -9.14 -10.81 -24.77
N ASP A 149 -9.05 -9.75 -23.97
CA ASP A 149 -7.79 -9.22 -23.45
C ASP A 149 -7.22 -9.99 -22.26
N HIS A 150 -7.96 -10.94 -21.72
CA HIS A 150 -7.51 -11.75 -20.59
C HIS A 150 -6.44 -12.76 -21.00
N VAL A 151 -5.47 -13.01 -20.13
CA VAL A 151 -4.33 -13.92 -20.38
C VAL A 151 -4.77 -15.32 -20.81
N SER A 152 -5.87 -15.84 -20.25
CA SER A 152 -6.40 -17.16 -20.63
C SER A 152 -6.88 -17.26 -22.08
N LYS A 153 -7.14 -16.11 -22.72
CA LYS A 153 -7.48 -16.03 -24.15
C LYS A 153 -6.26 -15.69 -25.01
N LYS A 154 -5.43 -14.74 -24.57
CA LYS A 154 -4.24 -14.29 -25.31
C LYS A 154 -3.09 -15.30 -25.29
N GLN A 155 -2.92 -16.00 -24.17
CA GLN A 155 -1.79 -16.92 -23.93
C GLN A 155 -2.26 -18.23 -23.28
N PRO A 156 -3.15 -19.00 -23.91
CA PRO A 156 -3.74 -20.19 -23.31
C PRO A 156 -2.71 -21.27 -22.95
N LEU A 157 -1.55 -21.28 -23.60
CA LEU A 157 -0.49 -22.27 -23.37
C LEU A 157 0.18 -22.16 -21.99
N ILE A 158 0.14 -20.97 -21.36
CA ILE A 158 0.70 -20.76 -20.02
C ILE A 158 -0.36 -20.85 -18.93
N VAL A 159 -1.59 -21.25 -19.25
CA VAL A 159 -2.69 -21.36 -18.28
C VAL A 159 -2.98 -22.83 -18.04
N ARG A 160 -3.01 -23.21 -16.76
CA ARG A 160 -3.37 -24.56 -16.31
C ARG A 160 -4.62 -24.52 -15.46
N GLN A 161 -5.52 -25.46 -15.69
CA GLN A 161 -6.73 -25.60 -14.88
C GLN A 161 -6.51 -26.67 -13.81
N TYR A 162 -6.79 -26.26 -12.55
CA TYR A 162 -6.80 -27.18 -11.41
C TYR A 162 -8.15 -27.04 -10.68
N GLY A 163 -9.01 -28.05 -10.87
CA GLY A 163 -10.39 -28.00 -10.39
C GLY A 163 -11.15 -26.84 -11.01
N LYS A 164 -11.67 -25.94 -10.19
CA LYS A 164 -12.44 -24.76 -10.61
C LYS A 164 -11.59 -23.48 -10.82
N TYR A 165 -10.30 -23.54 -10.55
CA TYR A 165 -9.39 -22.42 -10.69
C TYR A 165 -8.51 -22.54 -11.94
N MET A 166 -8.06 -21.40 -12.47
CA MET A 166 -7.01 -21.36 -13.47
C MET A 166 -5.78 -20.63 -12.91
N TRP A 167 -4.61 -21.15 -13.24
CA TRP A 167 -3.32 -20.65 -12.77
C TRP A 167 -2.38 -20.40 -13.95
N LEU A 168 -1.45 -19.50 -13.76
CA LEU A 168 -0.32 -19.29 -14.67
C LEU A 168 0.79 -20.30 -14.29
N ASP A 169 1.38 -20.90 -15.33
CA ASP A 169 2.50 -21.84 -15.24
C ASP A 169 3.82 -21.09 -15.48
#